data_5f799286fab793edade96897a7581101
#
_entry.id   5f799286fab793edade96897a7581101
#
_cell.length_a   1.000
_cell.length_b   1.000
_cell.length_c   1.000
_cell.angle_alpha   90.00
_cell.angle_beta   90.00
_cell.angle_gamma   90.00
#
_symmetry.space_group_name_H-M   'P 1'
#
loop_
_entity.id
_entity.type
_entity.pdbx_description
1 polymer ?
#
loop_
_entity_poly.entity_id
_entity_poly.type
_entity_poly.pdbx_seq_one_letter_code
_entity_poly.pdbx_strand_id
1 'polypeptide(L)'
;MKMIGIFKSRYLFFLTLTIMFMHNIVLAQELAWEKISSKNVTLFYPGISSWEFLLSSDHKVGGRNIRLGKKSCVDCHVSKGGDFDLLADEIVSGKLRMNHTQQFFETDPVPNKKGFLIASVQVMFDKEYLYLRITWQSQGASWHDQALAKDGLADRVSIQVNKAEGPFRKSGCFITCHNDLNGMPKSPSREVIRKHPYYKSMGREDIRLYSDNTRNGGWAELKNKREIEKLLYEGGLIDLWKAEFTGKNLSVKDGWILEDRRDDDITDVTGNGHWEDGRYTVVMKKKMNSGDSRDVQLIKGDKLTFSIAIHDNKATKRKHYVSFPMTVGIGVPGDITAGIIQ
;
A
#
# COMPACT_ATOMS: atom_id res chain seq x y z
N MET A 1 -3.74 -22.64 -65.05
CA MET A 1 -2.30 -22.32 -64.82
C MET A 1 -2.20 -20.90 -64.31
N LYS A 2 -1.59 -20.66 -63.15
CA LYS A 2 -1.28 -19.37 -62.50
C LYS A 2 -2.45 -18.50 -61.98
N MET A 3 -2.90 -18.83 -60.76
CA MET A 3 -3.41 -17.84 -59.82
C MET A 3 -3.14 -18.31 -58.38
N ILE A 4 -1.91 -18.34 -57.98
CA ILE A 4 -1.47 -18.54 -56.59
C ILE A 4 -0.27 -17.61 -56.40
N GLY A 5 -0.49 -16.37 -55.98
CA GLY A 5 0.63 -15.46 -55.75
C GLY A 5 0.34 -14.13 -55.07
N ILE A 6 -0.92 -13.79 -54.75
CA ILE A 6 -1.21 -12.44 -54.28
C ILE A 6 -1.71 -12.42 -52.80
N PHE A 7 -2.04 -13.55 -52.22
CA PHE A 7 -2.60 -13.56 -50.85
C PHE A 7 -1.56 -13.60 -49.72
N LYS A 8 -0.32 -14.00 -49.97
CA LYS A 8 0.70 -14.09 -48.89
C LYS A 8 1.35 -12.74 -48.51
N SER A 9 1.33 -11.75 -49.41
CA SER A 9 2.00 -10.43 -49.16
C SER A 9 1.16 -9.52 -48.24
N ARG A 10 -0.17 -9.61 -48.23
CA ARG A 10 -1.01 -8.73 -47.42
C ARG A 10 -1.02 -9.09 -45.91
N TYR A 11 -0.91 -10.35 -45.58
CA TYR A 11 -0.87 -10.77 -44.16
C TYR A 11 0.46 -10.45 -43.48
N LEU A 12 1.57 -10.47 -44.22
CA LEU A 12 2.88 -10.12 -43.70
C LEU A 12 2.99 -8.62 -43.42
N PHE A 13 2.35 -7.78 -44.21
CA PHE A 13 2.34 -6.33 -44.01
C PHE A 13 1.50 -5.89 -42.81
N PHE A 14 0.38 -6.55 -42.58
CA PHE A 14 -0.44 -6.28 -41.40
C PHE A 14 0.23 -6.75 -40.10
N LEU A 15 0.92 -7.88 -40.12
CA LEU A 15 1.62 -8.41 -38.93
C LEU A 15 2.80 -7.50 -38.54
N THR A 16 3.58 -7.02 -39.50
CA THR A 16 4.69 -6.09 -39.27
C THR A 16 4.20 -4.72 -38.77
N LEU A 17 3.07 -4.23 -39.27
CA LEU A 17 2.49 -2.96 -38.83
C LEU A 17 1.96 -3.04 -37.38
N THR A 18 1.34 -4.16 -37.02
CA THR A 18 0.83 -4.39 -35.63
C THR A 18 1.96 -4.50 -34.62
N ILE A 19 3.06 -5.19 -34.97
CA ILE A 19 4.24 -5.29 -34.12
C ILE A 19 4.94 -3.95 -33.95
N MET A 20 5.02 -3.14 -35.04
CA MET A 20 5.59 -1.79 -35.00
C MET A 20 4.75 -0.84 -34.11
N PHE A 21 3.42 -0.97 -34.11
CA PHE A 21 2.54 -0.17 -33.27
C PHE A 21 2.69 -0.55 -31.79
N MET A 22 2.80 -1.84 -31.45
CA MET A 22 3.01 -2.28 -30.07
C MET A 22 4.37 -1.82 -29.51
N HIS A 23 5.43 -1.86 -30.30
CA HIS A 23 6.75 -1.36 -29.86
C HIS A 23 6.75 0.16 -29.64
N ASN A 24 6.05 0.92 -30.45
CA ASN A 24 5.96 2.38 -30.26
C ASN A 24 5.18 2.78 -29.01
N ILE A 25 4.17 2.01 -28.60
CA ILE A 25 3.40 2.28 -27.36
C ILE A 25 4.27 2.01 -26.13
N VAL A 26 5.06 0.94 -26.13
CA VAL A 26 5.97 0.61 -25.02
C VAL A 26 7.07 1.65 -24.88
N LEU A 27 7.70 2.05 -26.01
CA LEU A 27 8.74 3.08 -26.02
C LEU A 27 8.22 4.47 -25.59
N ALA A 28 7.01 4.84 -26.00
CA ALA A 28 6.40 6.11 -25.59
C ALA A 28 6.13 6.16 -24.07
N GLN A 29 5.78 5.05 -23.48
CA GLN A 29 5.53 4.95 -22.02
C GLN A 29 6.84 4.99 -21.21
N GLU A 30 7.93 4.39 -21.69
CA GLU A 30 9.25 4.50 -21.06
C GLU A 30 9.81 5.92 -21.13
N LEU A 31 9.72 6.56 -22.27
CA LEU A 31 10.15 7.95 -22.47
C LEU A 31 9.39 8.95 -21.58
N ALA A 32 8.15 8.64 -21.20
CA ALA A 32 7.38 9.48 -20.30
C ALA A 32 7.96 9.45 -18.87
N TRP A 33 8.35 8.28 -18.35
CA TRP A 33 8.88 8.16 -16.99
C TRP A 33 10.21 8.88 -16.78
N GLU A 34 11.06 8.95 -17.79
CA GLU A 34 12.32 9.69 -17.72
C GLU A 34 12.13 11.20 -17.50
N LYS A 35 11.00 11.74 -17.96
CA LYS A 35 10.64 13.16 -17.79
C LYS A 35 9.94 13.46 -16.48
N ILE A 36 9.53 12.44 -15.72
CA ILE A 36 8.79 12.58 -14.48
C ILE A 36 9.75 12.58 -13.30
N SER A 37 9.67 13.63 -12.49
CA SER A 37 10.47 13.71 -11.28
C SER A 37 10.19 12.54 -10.36
N SER A 38 11.25 11.92 -9.87
CA SER A 38 11.20 10.84 -8.90
C SER A 38 11.35 11.39 -7.48
N LYS A 39 10.58 10.86 -6.55
CA LYS A 39 10.71 11.13 -5.12
C LYS A 39 11.20 9.88 -4.40
N ASN A 40 12.30 9.99 -3.69
CA ASN A 40 12.71 8.96 -2.75
C ASN A 40 11.80 9.00 -1.52
N VAL A 41 11.18 7.88 -1.23
CA VAL A 41 10.31 7.67 -0.08
C VAL A 41 10.97 6.68 0.85
N THR A 42 11.24 7.10 2.07
CA THR A 42 11.75 6.21 3.10
C THR A 42 10.60 5.44 3.72
N LEU A 43 10.70 4.11 3.66
CA LEU A 43 9.83 3.20 4.37
C LEU A 43 10.61 2.62 5.56
N PHE A 44 9.92 2.29 6.63
CA PHE A 44 10.52 1.74 7.83
C PHE A 44 9.78 0.50 8.32
N TYR A 45 10.50 -0.32 9.07
CA TYR A 45 9.94 -1.50 9.72
C TYR A 45 9.25 -1.08 11.03
N PRO A 46 7.93 -1.22 11.15
CA PRO A 46 7.22 -0.76 12.33
C PRO A 46 7.35 -1.69 13.54
N GLY A 47 7.55 -2.99 13.31
CA GLY A 47 7.67 -4.03 14.35
C GLY A 47 6.40 -4.33 15.12
N ILE A 48 5.61 -3.33 15.42
CA ILE A 48 4.40 -3.39 16.21
C ILE A 48 3.27 -2.63 15.51
N SER A 49 2.02 -2.92 15.84
CA SER A 49 0.92 -2.09 15.35
C SER A 49 1.01 -0.69 15.93
N SER A 50 0.81 0.29 15.06
CA SER A 50 0.81 1.69 15.51
C SER A 50 -0.25 1.97 16.55
N TRP A 51 -1.41 1.34 16.43
CA TRP A 51 -2.49 1.52 17.39
C TRP A 51 -2.12 1.05 18.79
N GLU A 52 -1.53 -0.11 18.91
CA GLU A 52 -1.04 -0.64 20.17
C GLU A 52 0.08 0.24 20.76
N PHE A 53 0.99 0.69 19.90
CA PHE A 53 2.02 1.65 20.27
C PHE A 53 1.44 2.97 20.77
N LEU A 54 0.44 3.54 20.10
CA LEU A 54 -0.20 4.79 20.50
C LEU A 54 -0.96 4.70 21.82
N LEU A 55 -1.39 3.51 22.20
CA LEU A 55 -2.07 3.25 23.49
C LEU A 55 -1.11 2.90 24.62
N SER A 56 0.13 2.55 24.31
CA SER A 56 1.11 2.13 25.29
C SER A 56 1.61 3.28 26.17
N SER A 57 2.10 2.93 27.37
CA SER A 57 2.76 3.89 28.26
C SER A 57 4.08 4.41 27.70
N ASP A 58 4.73 3.64 26.82
CA ASP A 58 5.99 4.04 26.19
C ASP A 58 5.82 5.24 25.25
N HIS A 59 4.59 5.45 24.73
CA HIS A 59 4.29 6.56 23.80
C HIS A 59 3.15 7.47 24.29
N LYS A 60 2.97 7.60 25.59
CA LYS A 60 1.79 8.23 26.22
C LYS A 60 1.48 9.64 25.70
N VAL A 61 2.47 10.52 25.63
CA VAL A 61 2.27 11.92 25.21
C VAL A 61 2.01 12.03 23.72
N GLY A 62 2.83 11.37 22.90
CA GLY A 62 2.69 11.33 21.45
C GLY A 62 1.36 10.69 21.05
N GLY A 63 1.04 9.53 21.60
CA GLY A 63 -0.19 8.81 21.32
C GLY A 63 -1.44 9.62 21.63
N ARG A 64 -1.47 10.37 22.73
CA ARG A 64 -2.58 11.27 23.04
C ARG A 64 -2.74 12.37 21.98
N ASN A 65 -1.65 13.00 21.56
CA ASN A 65 -1.71 14.08 20.57
C ASN A 65 -2.20 13.58 19.21
N ILE A 66 -1.76 12.39 18.77
CA ILE A 66 -2.22 11.79 17.52
C ILE A 66 -3.70 11.42 17.60
N ARG A 67 -4.13 10.75 18.66
CA ARG A 67 -5.55 10.37 18.85
C ARG A 67 -6.48 11.58 18.91
N LEU A 68 -6.03 12.69 19.46
CA LEU A 68 -6.77 13.95 19.46
C LEU A 68 -6.66 14.72 18.13
N GLY A 69 -5.97 14.17 17.14
CA GLY A 69 -5.78 14.82 15.85
C GLY A 69 -4.96 16.12 15.88
N LYS A 70 -4.23 16.38 16.99
CA LYS A 70 -3.43 17.59 17.16
C LYS A 70 -2.09 17.53 16.42
N LYS A 71 -1.53 16.32 16.26
CA LYS A 71 -0.26 16.06 15.59
C LYS A 71 -0.36 14.82 14.70
N SER A 72 0.55 14.73 13.74
CA SER A 72 0.83 13.53 12.96
C SER A 72 2.13 12.88 13.43
N CYS A 73 2.40 11.66 12.98
CA CYS A 73 3.65 10.97 13.27
C CYS A 73 4.87 11.76 12.78
N VAL A 74 4.75 12.34 11.60
CA VAL A 74 5.82 13.14 10.98
C VAL A 74 6.17 14.42 11.77
N ASP A 75 5.23 15.01 12.49
CA ASP A 75 5.48 16.20 13.30
C ASP A 75 6.46 15.96 14.46
N CYS A 76 6.70 14.70 14.80
CA CYS A 76 7.61 14.32 15.88
C CYS A 76 8.80 13.50 15.37
N HIS A 77 8.61 12.67 14.34
CA HIS A 77 9.59 11.68 13.89
C HIS A 77 10.29 12.03 12.57
N VAL A 78 10.03 13.21 12.02
CA VAL A 78 10.74 13.70 10.84
C VAL A 78 11.32 15.06 11.14
N SER A 79 12.64 15.21 10.96
CA SER A 79 13.32 16.49 11.13
C SER A 79 12.95 17.47 10.02
N LYS A 80 13.32 18.76 10.21
CA LYS A 80 13.16 19.77 9.15
C LYS A 80 13.95 19.43 7.88
N GLY A 81 15.01 18.66 7.99
CA GLY A 81 15.81 18.16 6.87
C GLY A 81 15.20 16.92 6.18
N GLY A 82 14.15 16.35 6.74
CA GLY A 82 13.53 15.14 6.23
C GLY A 82 14.10 13.83 6.78
N ASP A 83 15.02 13.91 7.75
CA ASP A 83 15.61 12.73 8.39
C ASP A 83 14.62 12.12 9.38
N PHE A 84 14.64 10.80 9.47
CA PHE A 84 13.75 10.05 10.35
C PHE A 84 14.39 9.84 11.71
N ASP A 85 13.72 10.26 12.76
CA ASP A 85 14.03 9.93 14.15
C ASP A 85 13.25 8.67 14.56
N LEU A 86 13.67 7.53 14.01
CA LEU A 86 13.12 6.21 14.28
C LEU A 86 14.25 5.20 14.46
N LEU A 87 14.12 4.35 15.46
CA LEU A 87 15.09 3.30 15.77
C LEU A 87 14.71 1.97 15.08
N ALA A 88 14.38 2.03 13.78
CA ALA A 88 13.83 0.90 13.03
C ALA A 88 14.82 -0.28 12.93
N ASP A 89 16.12 -0.02 12.84
CA ASP A 89 17.16 -1.06 12.85
C ASP A 89 17.25 -1.76 14.21
N GLU A 90 17.06 -1.03 15.30
CA GLU A 90 17.05 -1.61 16.64
C GLU A 90 15.76 -2.41 16.90
N ILE A 91 14.63 -1.94 16.38
CA ILE A 91 13.35 -2.65 16.44
C ILE A 91 13.44 -3.97 15.66
N VAL A 92 13.91 -3.95 14.42
CA VAL A 92 13.96 -5.15 13.58
C VAL A 92 14.97 -6.18 14.08
N SER A 93 16.05 -5.74 14.71
CA SER A 93 17.04 -6.62 15.34
C SER A 93 16.63 -7.14 16.72
N GLY A 94 15.56 -6.59 17.30
CA GLY A 94 15.08 -6.94 18.64
C GLY A 94 15.88 -6.33 19.79
N LYS A 95 16.81 -5.40 19.51
CA LYS A 95 17.54 -4.64 20.54
C LYS A 95 16.60 -3.70 21.28
N LEU A 96 15.69 -3.05 20.55
CA LEU A 96 14.64 -2.23 21.12
C LEU A 96 13.33 -3.00 21.10
N ARG A 97 12.76 -3.17 22.28
CA ARG A 97 11.39 -3.74 22.46
C ARG A 97 10.60 -2.80 23.36
N MET A 98 9.33 -2.69 23.09
CA MET A 98 8.45 -1.91 23.95
C MET A 98 8.19 -2.65 25.24
N ASN A 99 8.22 -1.92 26.36
CA ASN A 99 8.12 -2.51 27.71
C ASN A 99 6.71 -2.97 28.07
N HIS A 100 5.69 -2.38 27.45
CA HIS A 100 4.30 -2.52 27.88
C HIS A 100 3.35 -2.98 26.78
N THR A 101 3.86 -3.65 25.76
CA THR A 101 3.02 -4.18 24.68
C THR A 101 2.68 -5.63 24.94
N GLN A 102 1.43 -5.95 24.71
CA GLN A 102 0.96 -7.32 24.69
C GLN A 102 1.05 -7.88 23.25
N GLN A 103 2.27 -8.06 22.78
CA GLN A 103 2.58 -8.43 21.38
C GLN A 103 2.31 -9.92 21.11
N PHE A 104 1.12 -10.40 21.34
CA PHE A 104 0.82 -11.83 21.22
C PHE A 104 0.97 -12.40 19.84
N PHE A 105 0.76 -11.57 18.82
CA PHE A 105 0.88 -11.97 17.42
C PHE A 105 1.91 -11.16 16.66
N GLU A 106 2.70 -10.36 17.37
CA GLU A 106 3.79 -9.61 16.76
C GLU A 106 4.92 -10.54 16.32
N THR A 107 5.71 -10.01 15.44
CA THR A 107 6.78 -10.77 14.83
C THR A 107 8.00 -10.80 15.74
N ASP A 108 8.65 -11.95 15.79
CA ASP A 108 10.00 -12.03 16.33
C ASP A 108 10.96 -11.16 15.53
N PRO A 109 12.09 -10.80 16.14
CA PRO A 109 13.16 -10.12 15.42
C PRO A 109 13.52 -10.83 14.11
N VAL A 110 13.86 -10.05 13.10
CA VAL A 110 14.22 -10.59 11.78
C VAL A 110 15.73 -10.38 11.56
N PRO A 111 16.54 -11.41 11.73
CA PRO A 111 17.99 -11.31 11.52
C PRO A 111 18.32 -10.78 10.10
N ASN A 112 19.29 -9.89 10.03
CA ASN A 112 19.80 -9.32 8.79
C ASN A 112 18.79 -8.47 7.98
N LYS A 113 17.59 -8.23 8.50
CA LYS A 113 16.67 -7.27 7.89
C LYS A 113 17.06 -5.85 8.30
N LYS A 114 17.12 -4.95 7.32
CA LYS A 114 17.32 -3.53 7.58
C LYS A 114 16.02 -2.91 8.12
N GLY A 115 16.14 -1.93 9.00
CA GLY A 115 14.98 -1.20 9.53
C GLY A 115 14.37 -0.24 8.53
N PHE A 116 15.13 0.18 7.52
CA PHE A 116 14.69 1.12 6.49
C PHE A 116 14.83 0.54 5.09
N LEU A 117 13.92 0.96 4.21
CA LEU A 117 13.92 0.70 2.78
C LEU A 117 13.63 2.02 2.05
N ILE A 118 14.40 2.32 1.01
CA ILE A 118 14.13 3.48 0.15
C ILE A 118 13.45 2.98 -1.13
N ALA A 119 12.28 3.53 -1.42
CA ALA A 119 11.59 3.34 -2.69
C ALA A 119 11.61 4.64 -3.48
N SER A 120 11.86 4.54 -4.78
CA SER A 120 11.69 5.66 -5.71
C SER A 120 10.26 5.63 -6.25
N VAL A 121 9.56 6.75 -6.16
CA VAL A 121 8.15 6.88 -6.53
C VAL A 121 8.00 7.99 -7.57
N GLN A 122 7.32 7.67 -8.66
CA GLN A 122 6.95 8.61 -9.71
C GLN A 122 5.45 8.51 -9.95
N VAL A 123 4.79 9.64 -10.16
CA VAL A 123 3.36 9.70 -10.46
C VAL A 123 3.14 10.56 -11.67
N MET A 124 2.31 10.12 -12.57
CA MET A 124 1.86 10.89 -13.74
C MET A 124 0.39 10.63 -14.02
N PHE A 125 -0.23 11.48 -14.80
CA PHE A 125 -1.64 11.32 -15.17
C PHE A 125 -1.92 11.88 -16.56
N ASP A 126 -2.98 11.34 -17.16
CA ASP A 126 -3.62 11.88 -18.37
C ASP A 126 -5.11 12.19 -18.08
N LYS A 127 -5.94 12.27 -19.09
CA LYS A 127 -7.38 12.53 -18.94
C LYS A 127 -8.15 11.37 -18.34
N GLU A 128 -7.64 10.13 -18.49
CA GLU A 128 -8.37 8.90 -18.15
C GLU A 128 -7.76 8.17 -16.96
N TYR A 129 -6.43 8.30 -16.76
CA TYR A 129 -5.70 7.46 -15.81
C TYR A 129 -4.68 8.24 -14.98
N LEU A 130 -4.51 7.75 -13.75
CA LEU A 130 -3.33 8.02 -12.92
C LEU A 130 -2.40 6.81 -13.03
N TYR A 131 -1.11 7.09 -13.18
CA TYR A 131 -0.06 6.08 -13.26
C TYR A 131 0.90 6.29 -12.09
N LEU A 132 1.24 5.21 -11.42
CA LEU A 132 2.18 5.17 -10.31
C LEU A 132 3.29 4.17 -10.61
N ARG A 133 4.54 4.62 -10.60
CA ARG A 133 5.72 3.77 -10.71
C ARG A 133 6.44 3.75 -9.38
N ILE A 134 6.72 2.56 -8.88
CA ILE A 134 7.48 2.34 -7.65
C ILE A 134 8.62 1.39 -7.94
N THR A 135 9.84 1.77 -7.50
CA THR A 135 11.02 0.92 -7.61
C THR A 135 11.69 0.81 -6.24
N TRP A 136 12.14 -0.39 -5.89
CA TRP A 136 12.91 -0.61 -4.66
C TRP A 136 13.90 -1.75 -4.81
N GLN A 137 14.97 -1.73 -4.02
CA GLN A 137 15.93 -2.83 -3.99
C GLN A 137 15.43 -3.97 -3.11
N SER A 138 15.54 -5.19 -3.59
CA SER A 138 15.17 -6.41 -2.89
C SER A 138 15.91 -7.61 -3.48
N GLN A 139 16.04 -8.67 -2.67
CA GLN A 139 16.59 -9.94 -3.14
C GLN A 139 15.62 -10.72 -4.04
N GLY A 140 14.36 -10.30 -4.16
CA GLY A 140 13.38 -10.87 -5.07
C GLY A 140 13.00 -12.31 -4.74
N ALA A 141 12.76 -12.62 -3.47
CA ALA A 141 12.51 -14.00 -3.03
C ALA A 141 11.37 -14.69 -3.77
N SER A 142 10.22 -14.01 -3.96
CA SER A 142 9.06 -14.60 -4.66
C SER A 142 9.20 -14.58 -6.18
N TRP A 143 10.10 -13.78 -6.73
CA TRP A 143 10.42 -13.80 -8.16
C TRP A 143 11.06 -15.12 -8.58
N HIS A 144 11.78 -15.76 -7.68
CA HIS A 144 12.46 -17.03 -7.93
C HIS A 144 11.64 -18.25 -7.51
N ASP A 145 10.68 -18.08 -6.59
CA ASP A 145 9.94 -19.18 -5.97
C ASP A 145 8.42 -18.94 -6.00
N GLN A 146 7.75 -19.55 -6.97
CA GLN A 146 6.29 -19.46 -7.11
C GLN A 146 5.51 -20.10 -5.94
N ALA A 147 6.11 -21.01 -5.20
CA ALA A 147 5.44 -21.65 -4.07
C ALA A 147 5.16 -20.64 -2.95
N LEU A 148 5.99 -19.60 -2.82
CA LEU A 148 5.80 -18.53 -1.83
C LEU A 148 4.47 -17.80 -2.00
N ALA A 149 4.00 -17.63 -3.22
CA ALA A 149 2.71 -16.98 -3.49
C ALA A 149 1.54 -17.79 -2.95
N LYS A 150 1.59 -19.14 -3.06
CA LYS A 150 0.55 -20.04 -2.53
C LYS A 150 0.47 -19.97 -1.01
N ASP A 151 1.60 -19.75 -0.36
CA ASP A 151 1.69 -19.59 1.10
C ASP A 151 1.35 -18.17 1.57
N GLY A 152 1.00 -17.27 0.66
CA GLY A 152 0.76 -15.86 0.95
C GLY A 152 2.03 -15.09 1.34
N LEU A 153 3.19 -15.57 0.92
CA LEU A 153 4.52 -14.97 1.17
C LEU A 153 5.07 -14.22 -0.03
N ALA A 154 4.24 -14.00 -1.05
CA ALA A 154 4.63 -13.27 -2.25
C ALA A 154 5.12 -11.86 -1.92
N ASP A 155 6.15 -11.43 -2.65
CA ASP A 155 6.58 -10.03 -2.61
C ASP A 155 5.49 -9.16 -3.24
N ARG A 156 5.17 -8.06 -2.57
CA ARG A 156 4.06 -7.19 -2.98
C ARG A 156 4.25 -5.77 -2.50
N VAL A 157 3.61 -4.87 -3.21
CA VAL A 157 3.43 -3.49 -2.80
C VAL A 157 1.93 -3.19 -2.71
N SER A 158 1.55 -2.47 -1.67
CA SER A 158 0.17 -2.00 -1.47
C SER A 158 0.17 -0.51 -1.24
N ILE A 159 -0.80 0.18 -1.83
CA ILE A 159 -1.01 1.61 -1.69
C ILE A 159 -2.39 1.82 -1.08
N GLN A 160 -2.44 2.57 0.00
CA GLN A 160 -3.69 3.08 0.55
C GLN A 160 -3.85 4.54 0.14
N VAL A 161 -5.00 4.87 -0.39
CA VAL A 161 -5.31 6.19 -0.94
C VAL A 161 -6.58 6.74 -0.30
N ASN A 162 -6.57 8.03 0.04
CA ASN A 162 -7.75 8.73 0.53
C ASN A 162 -7.66 10.23 0.20
N LYS A 163 -8.80 10.89 0.02
CA LYS A 163 -8.91 12.36 -0.19
C LYS A 163 -9.34 13.11 1.07
N ALA A 164 -9.95 12.42 2.04
CA ALA A 164 -10.54 13.05 3.19
C ALA A 164 -9.49 13.76 4.06
N GLU A 165 -9.87 14.87 4.64
CA GLU A 165 -9.07 15.65 5.60
C GLU A 165 -8.96 14.93 6.98
N GLY A 166 -9.57 13.79 7.13
CA GLY A 166 -9.68 13.04 8.36
C GLY A 166 -8.36 12.41 8.86
N PRO A 167 -8.45 11.47 9.79
CA PRO A 167 -7.29 10.84 10.43
C PRO A 167 -6.33 10.16 9.46
N PHE A 168 -6.81 9.65 8.30
CA PHE A 168 -5.94 9.01 7.32
C PHE A 168 -4.86 9.97 6.81
N ARG A 169 -5.17 11.24 6.58
CA ARG A 169 -4.19 12.26 6.17
C ARG A 169 -3.02 12.39 7.15
N LYS A 170 -3.27 12.21 8.44
CA LYS A 170 -2.26 12.35 9.50
C LYS A 170 -1.53 11.06 9.82
N SER A 171 -2.22 9.95 9.68
CA SER A 171 -1.73 8.65 10.13
C SER A 171 -1.46 7.66 9.00
N GLY A 172 -2.00 7.89 7.79
CA GLY A 172 -1.84 6.98 6.67
C GLY A 172 -2.31 5.57 7.00
N CYS A 173 -1.61 4.55 6.52
CA CYS A 173 -1.95 3.15 6.76
C CYS A 173 -1.97 2.77 8.26
N PHE A 174 -1.41 3.59 9.13
CA PHE A 174 -1.44 3.35 10.57
C PHE A 174 -2.85 3.39 11.17
N ILE A 175 -3.81 4.07 10.53
CA ILE A 175 -5.21 4.06 10.99
C ILE A 175 -5.88 2.69 10.76
N THR A 176 -5.31 1.86 9.91
CA THR A 176 -5.77 0.50 9.63
C THR A 176 -4.87 -0.58 10.24
N CYS A 177 -3.78 -0.17 10.89
CA CYS A 177 -2.78 -1.07 11.45
C CYS A 177 -3.13 -1.41 12.90
N HIS A 178 -3.83 -2.51 13.07
CA HIS A 178 -4.17 -3.08 14.39
C HIS A 178 -3.22 -4.22 14.73
N ASN A 179 -3.20 -4.66 16.00
CA ASN A 179 -2.54 -5.91 16.35
C ASN A 179 -3.30 -7.15 15.86
N ASP A 180 -4.44 -6.94 15.23
CA ASP A 180 -5.12 -7.89 14.40
C ASP A 180 -4.34 -8.16 13.13
N LEU A 181 -4.30 -9.43 12.75
CA LEU A 181 -3.52 -9.89 11.60
C LEU A 181 -4.39 -10.47 10.49
N ASN A 182 -5.70 -10.20 10.52
CA ASN A 182 -6.62 -10.73 9.52
C ASN A 182 -6.23 -10.30 8.11
N GLY A 183 -6.29 -11.23 7.18
CA GLY A 183 -5.88 -11.01 5.80
C GLY A 183 -4.38 -10.92 5.57
N MET A 184 -3.56 -11.10 6.60
CA MET A 184 -2.13 -11.26 6.48
C MET A 184 -1.74 -12.74 6.42
N PRO A 185 -0.65 -13.09 5.73
CA PRO A 185 -0.15 -14.46 5.71
C PRO A 185 0.07 -15.00 7.13
N LYS A 186 -0.37 -16.24 7.36
CA LYS A 186 -0.24 -16.93 8.65
C LYS A 186 -0.93 -16.19 9.82
N SER A 187 -2.01 -15.49 9.54
CA SER A 187 -2.87 -14.92 10.58
C SER A 187 -3.41 -16.01 11.50
N PRO A 188 -3.59 -15.74 12.80
CA PRO A 188 -4.19 -16.68 13.72
C PRO A 188 -5.65 -16.96 13.34
N SER A 189 -6.12 -18.18 13.64
CA SER A 189 -7.53 -18.52 13.45
C SER A 189 -8.42 -17.82 14.46
N ARG A 190 -9.72 -17.69 14.15
CA ARG A 190 -10.72 -17.15 15.11
C ARG A 190 -10.74 -17.90 16.42
N GLU A 191 -10.54 -19.19 16.40
CA GLU A 191 -10.51 -20.03 17.60
C GLU A 191 -9.33 -19.65 18.51
N VAL A 192 -8.15 -19.43 17.93
CA VAL A 192 -6.97 -18.96 18.67
C VAL A 192 -7.24 -17.60 19.31
N ILE A 193 -7.88 -16.69 18.59
CA ILE A 193 -8.20 -15.34 19.07
C ILE A 193 -9.18 -15.40 20.24
N ARG A 194 -10.27 -16.16 20.10
CA ARG A 194 -11.28 -16.32 21.17
C ARG A 194 -10.71 -16.87 22.47
N LYS A 195 -9.74 -17.78 22.37
CA LYS A 195 -9.09 -18.42 23.51
C LYS A 195 -8.02 -17.54 24.16
N HIS A 196 -7.50 -16.56 23.43
CA HIS A 196 -6.42 -15.73 23.92
C HIS A 196 -6.92 -14.79 25.03
N PRO A 197 -6.31 -14.78 26.25
CA PRO A 197 -6.82 -14.03 27.40
C PRO A 197 -7.05 -12.54 27.12
N TYR A 198 -6.11 -11.91 26.41
CA TYR A 198 -6.18 -10.49 26.04
C TYR A 198 -7.40 -10.18 25.17
N TYR A 199 -7.58 -10.90 24.07
CA TYR A 199 -8.71 -10.65 23.18
C TYR A 199 -10.04 -11.06 23.80
N LYS A 200 -10.04 -12.11 24.62
CA LYS A 200 -11.20 -12.52 25.39
C LYS A 200 -11.64 -11.44 26.37
N SER A 201 -10.70 -10.80 27.07
CA SER A 201 -11.01 -9.71 28.02
C SER A 201 -11.60 -8.48 27.33
N MET A 202 -11.35 -8.32 26.04
CA MET A 202 -11.88 -7.23 25.21
C MET A 202 -13.18 -7.62 24.47
N GLY A 203 -13.71 -8.83 24.72
CA GLY A 203 -14.88 -9.33 24.01
C GLY A 203 -14.68 -9.55 22.50
N ARG A 204 -13.44 -9.71 22.05
CA ARG A 204 -13.12 -9.83 20.61
C ARG A 204 -13.08 -11.29 20.18
N GLU A 205 -13.84 -11.55 19.13
CA GLU A 205 -13.86 -12.86 18.48
C GLU A 205 -13.22 -12.86 17.10
N ASP A 206 -12.98 -11.68 16.56
CA ASP A 206 -12.57 -11.48 15.19
C ASP A 206 -11.54 -10.37 15.10
N ILE A 207 -10.59 -10.58 14.22
CA ILE A 207 -9.50 -9.67 13.95
C ILE A 207 -9.59 -9.30 12.48
N ARG A 208 -10.00 -8.08 12.18
CA ARG A 208 -10.18 -7.60 10.82
C ARG A 208 -9.31 -6.39 10.56
N LEU A 209 -8.91 -6.26 9.33
CA LEU A 209 -8.39 -4.99 8.86
C LEU A 209 -9.58 -4.06 8.63
N TYR A 210 -9.62 -2.95 9.34
CA TYR A 210 -10.67 -1.94 9.27
C TYR A 210 -10.10 -0.55 9.52
N SER A 211 -10.80 0.48 9.12
CA SER A 211 -10.47 1.85 9.51
C SER A 211 -10.90 2.11 10.95
N ASP A 212 -10.00 2.62 11.77
CA ASP A 212 -10.25 2.98 13.16
C ASP A 212 -11.44 3.94 13.33
N ASN A 213 -11.66 4.81 12.35
CA ASN A 213 -12.81 5.73 12.33
C ASN A 213 -14.16 5.05 12.38
N THR A 214 -14.24 3.78 12.01
CA THR A 214 -15.49 3.01 12.01
C THR A 214 -15.84 2.44 13.38
N ARG A 215 -15.01 2.69 14.40
CA ARG A 215 -15.18 2.14 15.74
C ARG A 215 -15.47 3.23 16.77
N ASN A 216 -16.18 2.84 17.83
CA ASN A 216 -16.38 3.65 19.02
C ASN A 216 -15.24 3.38 19.98
N GLY A 217 -14.24 4.30 20.03
CA GLY A 217 -13.10 4.16 20.93
C GLY A 217 -12.03 3.14 20.50
N GLY A 218 -11.74 3.08 19.20
CA GLY A 218 -10.64 2.28 18.66
C GLY A 218 -10.97 0.80 18.46
N TRP A 219 -10.76 -0.02 19.47
CA TRP A 219 -11.04 -1.47 19.41
C TRP A 219 -12.50 -1.84 19.65
N ALA A 220 -13.29 -0.85 20.05
CA ALA A 220 -14.63 -1.06 20.55
C ALA A 220 -15.62 -1.41 19.43
N GLU A 221 -16.87 -1.34 19.76
CA GLU A 221 -17.98 -1.66 18.90
C GLU A 221 -17.93 -0.90 17.57
N LEU A 222 -18.36 -1.56 16.53
CA LEU A 222 -18.61 -0.93 15.24
C LEU A 222 -19.66 0.18 15.43
N LYS A 223 -19.42 1.33 14.87
CA LYS A 223 -20.41 2.40 14.75
C LYS A 223 -21.65 1.89 14.07
N ASN A 224 -22.79 2.48 14.38
CA ASN A 224 -24.04 2.09 13.77
C ASN A 224 -24.04 2.41 12.25
N LYS A 225 -24.99 1.80 11.52
CA LYS A 225 -25.08 1.90 10.07
C LYS A 225 -25.10 3.34 9.58
N ARG A 226 -25.87 4.21 10.24
CA ARG A 226 -26.00 5.63 9.85
C ARG A 226 -24.67 6.38 10.00
N GLU A 227 -23.91 6.09 11.04
CA GLU A 227 -22.59 6.70 11.24
C GLU A 227 -21.58 6.21 10.22
N ILE A 228 -21.64 4.94 9.82
CA ILE A 228 -20.79 4.38 8.76
C ILE A 228 -21.14 5.00 7.41
N GLU A 229 -22.43 5.10 7.07
CA GLU A 229 -22.90 5.76 5.85
C GLU A 229 -22.45 7.23 5.81
N LYS A 230 -22.51 7.93 6.94
CA LYS A 230 -22.00 9.29 7.05
C LYS A 230 -20.50 9.35 6.79
N LEU A 231 -19.71 8.44 7.39
CA LEU A 231 -18.26 8.36 7.13
C LEU A 231 -17.96 8.11 5.66
N LEU A 232 -18.71 7.23 5.02
CA LEU A 232 -18.57 6.95 3.58
C LEU A 232 -18.84 8.22 2.76
N TYR A 233 -19.94 8.91 3.05
CA TYR A 233 -20.30 10.17 2.38
C TYR A 233 -19.25 11.26 2.57
N GLU A 234 -18.65 11.35 3.75
CA GLU A 234 -17.57 12.28 4.08
C GLU A 234 -16.20 11.86 3.52
N GLY A 235 -16.14 10.81 2.70
CA GLY A 235 -14.89 10.33 2.08
C GLY A 235 -13.98 9.56 3.03
N GLY A 236 -14.53 8.91 4.05
CA GLY A 236 -13.77 8.11 5.01
C GLY A 236 -13.32 6.73 4.49
N LEU A 237 -13.74 6.36 3.28
CA LEU A 237 -13.30 5.14 2.61
C LEU A 237 -11.83 5.27 2.22
N ILE A 238 -11.07 4.20 2.42
CA ILE A 238 -9.67 4.09 2.01
C ILE A 238 -9.62 3.14 0.83
N ASP A 239 -9.24 3.65 -0.32
CA ASP A 239 -8.99 2.88 -1.53
C ASP A 239 -7.67 2.11 -1.39
N LEU A 240 -7.62 0.86 -1.83
CA LEU A 240 -6.50 -0.06 -1.63
C LEU A 240 -6.06 -0.69 -2.95
N TRP A 241 -4.94 -0.29 -3.48
CA TRP A 241 -4.32 -0.90 -4.65
C TRP A 241 -3.22 -1.85 -4.23
N LYS A 242 -3.20 -3.04 -4.79
CA LYS A 242 -2.22 -4.07 -4.44
C LYS A 242 -1.64 -4.71 -5.69
N ALA A 243 -0.33 -4.77 -5.76
CA ALA A 243 0.42 -5.52 -6.77
C ALA A 243 1.24 -6.61 -6.08
N GLU A 244 1.05 -7.86 -6.50
CA GLU A 244 1.63 -9.06 -5.89
C GLU A 244 2.30 -9.92 -6.94
N PHE A 245 3.55 -10.31 -6.70
CA PHE A 245 4.32 -11.17 -7.60
C PHE A 245 4.00 -12.64 -7.37
N THR A 246 3.74 -13.35 -8.47
CA THR A 246 3.53 -14.80 -8.49
C THR A 246 4.55 -15.41 -9.44
N GLY A 247 5.74 -15.64 -8.94
CA GLY A 247 6.90 -15.88 -9.80
C GLY A 247 7.14 -14.66 -10.71
N LYS A 248 7.31 -14.88 -12.01
CA LYS A 248 7.52 -13.79 -12.99
C LYS A 248 6.26 -13.01 -13.37
N ASN A 249 5.12 -13.34 -12.81
CA ASN A 249 3.85 -12.67 -13.10
C ASN A 249 3.50 -11.68 -12.00
N LEU A 250 2.90 -10.56 -12.38
CA LEU A 250 2.30 -9.61 -11.47
C LEU A 250 0.78 -9.76 -11.49
N SER A 251 0.18 -9.93 -10.33
CA SER A 251 -1.26 -9.81 -10.12
C SER A 251 -1.55 -8.47 -9.47
N VAL A 252 -2.44 -7.69 -10.08
CA VAL A 252 -2.90 -6.43 -9.51
C VAL A 252 -4.34 -6.59 -9.07
N LYS A 253 -4.65 -6.12 -7.87
CA LYS A 253 -5.97 -6.16 -7.28
C LYS A 253 -6.30 -4.79 -6.72
N ASP A 254 -7.58 -4.51 -6.76
CA ASP A 254 -8.21 -3.36 -6.20
C ASP A 254 -9.09 -3.75 -5.01
N GLY A 255 -9.42 -2.80 -4.17
CA GLY A 255 -10.31 -3.00 -3.05
C GLY A 255 -10.35 -1.78 -2.14
N TRP A 256 -11.01 -1.93 -1.01
CA TRP A 256 -11.24 -0.83 -0.09
C TRP A 256 -11.23 -1.26 1.37
N ILE A 257 -11.06 -0.29 2.25
CA ILE A 257 -11.11 -0.45 3.70
C ILE A 257 -12.04 0.62 4.28
N LEU A 258 -13.02 0.17 5.01
CA LEU A 258 -13.90 1.01 5.82
C LEU A 258 -14.18 0.28 7.14
N GLU A 259 -15.37 -0.31 7.33
CA GLU A 259 -15.67 -1.18 8.49
C GLU A 259 -14.99 -2.54 8.42
N ASP A 260 -14.56 -2.93 7.25
CA ASP A 260 -13.81 -4.15 6.92
C ASP A 260 -12.95 -3.90 5.67
N ARG A 261 -11.97 -4.76 5.41
CA ARG A 261 -11.24 -4.78 4.16
C ARG A 261 -11.94 -5.71 3.19
N ARG A 262 -12.14 -5.25 1.96
CA ARG A 262 -12.68 -6.05 0.85
C ARG A 262 -11.86 -5.85 -0.42
N ASP A 263 -11.75 -6.91 -1.19
CA ASP A 263 -11.26 -6.82 -2.56
C ASP A 263 -12.48 -6.57 -3.46
N ASP A 264 -12.32 -5.78 -4.52
CA ASP A 264 -13.39 -5.51 -5.48
C ASP A 264 -13.61 -6.66 -6.45
N ASP A 265 -14.86 -6.88 -6.83
CA ASP A 265 -15.21 -7.88 -7.85
C ASP A 265 -14.76 -7.44 -9.25
N ILE A 266 -14.73 -6.13 -9.49
CA ILE A 266 -14.29 -5.52 -10.74
C ILE A 266 -13.06 -4.66 -10.46
N THR A 267 -11.90 -5.14 -10.88
CA THR A 267 -10.65 -4.39 -10.71
C THR A 267 -10.51 -3.31 -11.77
N ASP A 268 -10.43 -2.05 -11.38
CA ASP A 268 -10.14 -0.91 -12.25
C ASP A 268 -8.69 -0.38 -12.11
N VAL A 269 -7.90 -1.07 -11.30
CA VAL A 269 -6.45 -0.94 -11.25
C VAL A 269 -5.82 -2.04 -12.09
N THR A 270 -4.98 -1.68 -13.02
CA THR A 270 -4.14 -2.61 -13.78
C THR A 270 -2.67 -2.29 -13.58
N GLY A 271 -1.78 -3.18 -13.96
CA GLY A 271 -0.36 -2.89 -13.82
C GLY A 271 0.54 -3.95 -14.42
N ASN A 272 1.80 -3.62 -14.44
CA ASN A 272 2.88 -4.52 -14.79
C ASN A 272 4.05 -4.33 -13.80
N GLY A 273 4.96 -5.27 -13.78
CA GLY A 273 6.14 -5.19 -12.95
C GLY A 273 7.10 -6.32 -13.23
N HIS A 274 8.33 -6.09 -12.83
CA HIS A 274 9.41 -7.07 -12.96
C HIS A 274 10.41 -6.88 -11.83
N TRP A 275 11.21 -7.91 -11.64
CA TRP A 275 12.43 -7.84 -10.84
C TRP A 275 13.62 -8.09 -11.76
N GLU A 276 14.60 -7.23 -11.70
CA GLU A 276 15.81 -7.31 -12.48
C GLU A 276 16.97 -6.69 -11.68
N ASP A 277 18.12 -7.31 -11.71
CA ASP A 277 19.36 -6.84 -11.08
C ASP A 277 19.19 -6.37 -9.62
N GLY A 278 18.44 -7.15 -8.83
CA GLY A 278 18.22 -6.83 -7.42
C GLY A 278 17.18 -5.73 -7.16
N ARG A 279 16.37 -5.39 -8.14
CA ARG A 279 15.39 -4.31 -8.05
C ARG A 279 14.01 -4.74 -8.56
N TYR A 280 13.00 -4.43 -7.80
CA TYR A 280 11.62 -4.44 -8.28
C TYR A 280 11.28 -3.12 -8.95
N THR A 281 10.54 -3.20 -10.05
CA THR A 281 9.82 -2.09 -10.67
C THR A 281 8.36 -2.51 -10.81
N VAL A 282 7.45 -1.70 -10.30
CA VAL A 282 6.00 -1.91 -10.41
C VAL A 282 5.38 -0.63 -10.96
N VAL A 283 4.56 -0.79 -11.97
CA VAL A 283 3.72 0.29 -12.53
C VAL A 283 2.27 -0.11 -12.32
N MET A 284 1.51 0.73 -11.65
CA MET A 284 0.05 0.60 -11.53
C MET A 284 -0.63 1.73 -12.29
N LYS A 285 -1.78 1.41 -12.87
CA LYS A 285 -2.63 2.31 -13.64
C LYS A 285 -4.05 2.23 -13.10
N LYS A 286 -4.56 3.34 -12.57
CA LYS A 286 -5.91 3.48 -12.01
C LYS A 286 -6.73 4.44 -12.86
N LYS A 287 -7.98 4.12 -13.14
CA LYS A 287 -8.90 5.07 -13.79
C LYS A 287 -9.10 6.30 -12.91
N MET A 288 -9.08 7.50 -13.52
CA MET A 288 -9.39 8.75 -12.83
C MET A 288 -10.83 8.75 -12.30
N ASN A 289 -11.74 8.22 -13.09
CA ASN A 289 -13.13 7.99 -12.70
C ASN A 289 -13.50 6.54 -13.04
N SER A 290 -13.59 5.69 -12.05
CA SER A 290 -14.00 4.29 -12.20
C SER A 290 -15.52 4.14 -12.35
N GLY A 291 -16.29 5.11 -11.84
CA GLY A 291 -17.73 5.01 -11.67
C GLY A 291 -18.15 4.16 -10.46
N ASP A 292 -17.20 3.60 -9.73
CA ASP A 292 -17.46 2.86 -8.49
C ASP A 292 -17.51 3.81 -7.27
N SER A 293 -18.52 3.65 -6.44
CA SER A 293 -18.69 4.41 -5.20
C SER A 293 -17.72 3.96 -4.08
N ARG A 294 -17.04 2.85 -4.29
CA ARG A 294 -16.05 2.28 -3.37
C ARG A 294 -14.62 2.71 -3.69
N ASP A 295 -14.45 3.51 -4.73
CA ASP A 295 -13.19 4.11 -5.13
C ASP A 295 -13.07 5.56 -4.72
N VAL A 296 -11.85 5.97 -4.46
CA VAL A 296 -11.51 7.38 -4.38
C VAL A 296 -11.46 7.96 -5.80
N GLN A 297 -12.45 8.79 -6.14
CA GLN A 297 -12.46 9.48 -7.42
C GLN A 297 -11.29 10.45 -7.53
N LEU A 298 -10.52 10.32 -8.61
CA LEU A 298 -9.32 11.08 -8.87
C LEU A 298 -9.64 12.23 -9.82
N ILE A 299 -9.40 13.47 -9.39
CA ILE A 299 -9.74 14.65 -10.18
C ILE A 299 -8.50 15.55 -10.31
N LYS A 300 -8.25 16.09 -11.49
CA LYS A 300 -7.21 17.11 -11.66
C LYS A 300 -7.50 18.31 -10.73
N GLY A 301 -6.51 18.71 -9.96
CA GLY A 301 -6.65 19.72 -8.91
C GLY A 301 -6.73 19.14 -7.49
N ASP A 302 -6.95 17.84 -7.35
CA ASP A 302 -7.01 17.18 -6.06
C ASP A 302 -5.62 16.98 -5.44
N LYS A 303 -5.62 16.95 -4.12
CA LYS A 303 -4.55 16.39 -3.31
C LYS A 303 -5.04 15.10 -2.67
N LEU A 304 -4.28 14.05 -2.87
CA LEU A 304 -4.54 12.73 -2.30
C LEU A 304 -3.56 12.48 -1.16
N THR A 305 -3.94 11.66 -0.20
CA THR A 305 -3.03 11.10 0.79
C THR A 305 -2.70 9.67 0.40
N PHE A 306 -1.43 9.37 0.22
CA PHE A 306 -0.90 8.04 -0.08
C PHE A 306 -0.14 7.50 1.11
N SER A 307 -0.25 6.19 1.34
CA SER A 307 0.65 5.41 2.19
C SER A 307 1.04 4.13 1.48
N ILE A 308 2.30 3.79 1.55
CA ILE A 308 2.90 2.66 0.84
C ILE A 308 3.30 1.58 1.85
N ALA A 309 3.00 0.33 1.54
CA ALA A 309 3.50 -0.84 2.26
C ALA A 309 4.19 -1.80 1.29
N ILE A 310 5.42 -2.21 1.60
CA ILE A 310 6.20 -3.16 0.81
C ILE A 310 6.46 -4.41 1.65
N HIS A 311 6.01 -5.56 1.13
CA HIS A 311 6.30 -6.87 1.68
C HIS A 311 7.29 -7.56 0.73
N ASP A 312 8.45 -7.88 1.23
CA ASP A 312 9.50 -8.56 0.48
C ASP A 312 10.20 -9.64 1.31
N ASN A 313 10.99 -10.49 0.65
CA ASN A 313 11.81 -11.51 1.30
C ASN A 313 11.02 -12.41 2.27
N LYS A 314 9.89 -12.97 1.82
CA LYS A 314 9.02 -13.84 2.62
C LYS A 314 8.39 -13.10 3.82
N ALA A 315 8.11 -11.82 3.69
CA ALA A 315 7.50 -11.04 4.75
C ALA A 315 6.12 -11.59 5.13
N THR A 316 5.99 -11.98 6.39
CA THR A 316 4.74 -12.46 7.00
C THR A 316 4.24 -11.44 8.01
N LYS A 317 2.95 -11.48 8.32
CA LYS A 317 2.35 -10.65 9.37
C LYS A 317 2.76 -9.17 9.15
N ARG A 318 3.43 -8.56 10.13
CA ARG A 318 3.93 -7.19 10.07
C ARG A 318 5.41 -7.06 9.70
N LYS A 319 6.02 -8.09 9.17
CA LYS A 319 7.42 -8.07 8.71
C LYS A 319 7.58 -7.30 7.40
N HIS A 320 6.81 -6.24 7.18
CA HIS A 320 6.83 -5.39 6.00
C HIS A 320 7.30 -3.98 6.35
N TYR A 321 7.65 -3.22 5.33
CA TYR A 321 7.98 -1.81 5.45
C TYR A 321 6.75 -0.95 5.18
N VAL A 322 6.64 0.19 5.87
CA VAL A 322 5.57 1.17 5.67
C VAL A 322 6.14 2.56 5.51
N SER A 323 5.48 3.40 4.73
CA SER A 323 5.78 4.84 4.69
C SER A 323 4.92 5.61 5.68
N PHE A 324 5.36 6.78 6.08
CA PHE A 324 4.45 7.80 6.56
C PHE A 324 3.51 8.25 5.43
N PRO A 325 2.34 8.84 5.77
CA PRO A 325 1.46 9.41 4.77
C PRO A 325 2.15 10.55 4.04
N MET A 326 1.94 10.63 2.74
CA MET A 326 2.44 11.68 1.88
C MET A 326 1.33 12.22 0.99
N THR A 327 1.45 13.45 0.56
CA THR A 327 0.50 14.06 -0.36
C THR A 327 0.94 13.85 -1.81
N VAL A 328 0.01 13.42 -2.66
CA VAL A 328 0.16 13.37 -4.11
C VAL A 328 -0.77 14.40 -4.73
N GLY A 329 -0.21 15.38 -5.41
CA GLY A 329 -0.99 16.42 -6.11
C GLY A 329 -1.22 16.06 -7.57
N ILE A 330 -2.47 16.04 -8.02
CA ILE A 330 -2.84 15.80 -9.42
C ILE A 330 -2.89 17.15 -10.16
N GLY A 331 -1.77 17.53 -10.77
CA GLY A 331 -1.63 18.85 -11.42
C GLY A 331 -1.59 20.05 -10.46
N VAL A 332 -1.40 19.78 -9.18
CA VAL A 332 -1.17 20.77 -8.12
C VAL A 332 -0.01 20.32 -7.24
N PRO A 333 0.67 21.22 -6.51
CA PRO A 333 1.80 20.84 -5.67
C PRO A 333 1.41 19.85 -4.56
N GLY A 334 2.26 18.86 -4.31
CA GLY A 334 2.21 17.87 -3.21
C GLY A 334 3.63 17.48 -2.82
N ASP A 335 3.79 16.55 -1.88
CA ASP A 335 5.09 15.92 -1.61
C ASP A 335 5.60 15.20 -2.86
N ILE A 336 4.67 14.68 -3.64
CA ILE A 336 4.85 14.21 -5.01
C ILE A 336 3.87 14.97 -5.88
N THR A 337 4.36 15.65 -6.90
CA THR A 337 3.51 16.29 -7.91
C THR A 337 3.42 15.39 -9.12
N ALA A 338 2.20 14.96 -9.46
CA ALA A 338 1.98 14.13 -10.63
C ALA A 338 2.28 14.89 -11.92
N GLY A 339 3.13 14.31 -12.77
CA GLY A 339 3.43 14.86 -14.09
C GLY A 339 2.27 14.67 -15.07
N ILE A 340 2.13 15.56 -16.03
CA ILE A 340 1.07 15.49 -17.05
C ILE A 340 1.62 14.78 -18.29
N ILE A 341 0.89 13.77 -18.76
CA ILE A 341 1.11 13.16 -20.06
C ILE A 341 0.13 13.82 -21.05
N GLN A 342 0.64 14.29 -22.16
CA GLN A 342 -0.17 14.85 -23.25
C GLN A 342 -0.67 13.76 -24.19
#